data_a77da950a9b5376d0cd0a0d203ca276c
#
_entry.id   a77da950a9b5376d0cd0a0d203ca276c
#
_cell.length_a   1.000
_cell.length_b   1.000
_cell.length_c   1.000
_cell.angle_alpha   90.00
_cell.angle_beta   90.00
_cell.angle_gamma   90.00
#
_symmetry.space_group_name_H-M   'P 1'
#
loop_
_entity.id
_entity.type
_entity.pdbx_description
1 polymer ?
#
loop_
_entity_poly.entity_id
_entity_poly.type
_entity_poly.pdbx_seq_one_letter_code
_entity_poly.pdbx_strand_id
1 'polypeptide(L)'
;MKIVYCTPSLYIAGGIERVLTTKMNYLSDKAGYEVWVILTDGKGKNPYFPLSDKIHIVNLDLNFEELWSLGFLKKIFVYLKKQRIYKKKLKEALYEIRPDITVSTLRREINFITSIKDGSRKVGEMHVNRANYRNFEANALKKIFERIWMKSFHHLEKEKISLNLFFSK
;
A
#
# COMPACT_ATOMS: atom_id res chain seq x y z
N MET A 1 0.98 -16.30 13.38
CA MET A 1 1.26 -14.86 13.12
C MET A 1 0.38 -14.39 11.97
N LYS A 2 -0.28 -13.26 12.14
CA LYS A 2 -1.21 -12.68 11.18
C LYS A 2 -0.56 -11.49 10.45
N ILE A 3 -0.49 -11.54 9.13
CA ILE A 3 0.18 -10.54 8.30
C ILE A 3 -0.83 -9.93 7.33
N VAL A 4 -0.89 -8.59 7.29
CA VAL A 4 -1.72 -7.85 6.33
C VAL A 4 -0.83 -7.13 5.33
N TYR A 5 -1.09 -7.33 4.04
CA TYR A 5 -0.50 -6.56 2.94
C TYR A 5 -1.47 -5.48 2.48
N CYS A 6 -0.98 -4.25 2.31
CA CYS A 6 -1.73 -3.14 1.73
C CYS A 6 -1.15 -2.80 0.35
N THR A 7 -1.95 -2.96 -0.71
CA THR A 7 -1.54 -2.68 -2.09
C THR A 7 -2.72 -2.14 -2.91
N PRO A 8 -2.50 -1.39 -4.00
CA PRO A 8 -3.59 -0.85 -4.81
C PRO A 8 -4.46 -1.94 -5.44
N SER A 9 -3.87 -2.91 -6.11
CA SER A 9 -4.58 -3.97 -6.84
C SER A 9 -3.68 -5.18 -7.03
N LEU A 10 -4.25 -6.31 -7.45
CA LEU A 10 -3.52 -7.52 -7.85
C LEU A 10 -3.95 -8.02 -9.24
N TYR A 11 -4.88 -7.34 -9.93
CA TYR A 11 -5.42 -7.77 -11.22
C TYR A 11 -4.58 -7.34 -12.43
N ILE A 12 -3.49 -6.59 -12.21
CA ILE A 12 -2.60 -6.10 -13.27
C ILE A 12 -1.42 -7.07 -13.44
N ALA A 13 -1.00 -7.30 -14.69
CA ALA A 13 0.20 -8.07 -15.00
C ALA A 13 1.47 -7.27 -14.75
N GLY A 14 1.80 -7.01 -13.49
CA GLY A 14 2.95 -6.20 -13.08
C GLY A 14 3.98 -6.99 -12.28
N GLY A 15 5.22 -6.47 -12.27
CA GLY A 15 6.33 -7.08 -11.50
C GLY A 15 6.07 -7.05 -9.98
N ILE A 16 5.45 -6.00 -9.49
CA ILE A 16 5.11 -5.84 -8.06
C ILE A 16 4.05 -6.87 -7.67
N GLU A 17 2.99 -7.01 -8.46
CA GLU A 17 1.91 -7.95 -8.24
C GLU A 17 2.44 -9.39 -8.23
N ARG A 18 3.35 -9.74 -9.15
CA ARG A 18 4.00 -11.05 -9.18
C ARG A 18 4.81 -11.32 -7.91
N VAL A 19 5.65 -10.38 -7.50
CA VAL A 19 6.48 -10.53 -6.30
C VAL A 19 5.64 -10.66 -5.05
N LEU A 20 4.61 -9.80 -4.90
CA LEU A 20 3.69 -9.84 -3.76
C LEU A 20 2.93 -11.16 -3.70
N THR A 21 2.36 -11.60 -4.81
CA THR A 21 1.62 -12.87 -4.88
C THR A 21 2.51 -14.05 -4.50
N THR A 22 3.74 -14.13 -5.07
CA THR A 22 4.70 -15.19 -4.73
C THR A 22 5.04 -15.19 -3.25
N LYS A 23 5.30 -14.01 -2.67
CA LYS A 23 5.63 -13.86 -1.24
C LYS A 23 4.45 -14.25 -0.35
N MET A 24 3.24 -13.76 -0.64
CA MET A 24 2.06 -14.06 0.14
C MET A 24 1.72 -15.56 0.11
N ASN A 25 1.80 -16.20 -1.07
CA ASN A 25 1.61 -17.64 -1.21
C ASN A 25 2.63 -18.43 -0.36
N TYR A 26 3.91 -18.04 -0.41
CA TYR A 26 4.94 -18.68 0.42
C TYR A 26 4.65 -18.55 1.92
N LEU A 27 4.29 -17.35 2.37
CA LEU A 27 3.99 -17.10 3.77
C LEU A 27 2.75 -17.87 4.25
N SER A 28 1.74 -17.99 3.42
CA SER A 28 0.52 -18.72 3.74
C SER A 28 0.72 -20.23 3.66
N ASP A 29 1.26 -20.75 2.54
CA ASP A 29 1.28 -22.19 2.25
C ASP A 29 2.45 -22.92 2.91
N LYS A 30 3.62 -22.27 3.00
CA LYS A 30 4.86 -22.89 3.50
C LYS A 30 5.19 -22.48 4.91
N ALA A 31 5.05 -21.19 5.24
CA ALA A 31 5.37 -20.69 6.59
C ALA A 31 4.16 -20.79 7.57
N GLY A 32 2.98 -21.13 7.09
CA GLY A 32 1.77 -21.33 7.91
C GLY A 32 1.26 -20.07 8.58
N TYR A 33 1.51 -18.89 7.99
CA TYR A 33 0.97 -17.63 8.53
C TYR A 33 -0.43 -17.35 7.99
N GLU A 34 -1.25 -16.71 8.79
CA GLU A 34 -2.53 -16.16 8.34
C GLU A 34 -2.27 -14.87 7.56
N VAL A 35 -2.51 -14.91 6.25
CA VAL A 35 -2.19 -13.80 5.33
C VAL A 35 -3.47 -13.15 4.84
N TRP A 36 -3.49 -11.82 4.94
CA TRP A 36 -4.55 -10.96 4.45
C TRP A 36 -3.98 -9.97 3.44
N VAL A 37 -4.76 -9.61 2.43
CA VAL A 37 -4.43 -8.52 1.52
C VAL A 37 -5.58 -7.53 1.44
N ILE A 38 -5.27 -6.26 1.69
CA ILE A 38 -6.21 -5.14 1.58
C ILE A 38 -5.93 -4.40 0.28
N LEU A 39 -6.90 -4.39 -0.62
CA LEU A 39 -6.84 -3.73 -1.93
C LEU A 39 -7.60 -2.41 -1.90
N THR A 40 -7.01 -1.33 -2.43
CA THR A 40 -7.73 -0.06 -2.56
C THR A 40 -8.64 -0.03 -3.78
N ASP A 41 -8.21 -0.65 -4.87
CA ASP A 41 -8.84 -0.56 -6.19
C ASP A 41 -8.93 -1.96 -6.86
N GLY A 42 -9.46 -2.95 -6.15
CA GLY A 42 -9.59 -4.33 -6.64
C GLY A 42 -10.65 -4.50 -7.74
N LYS A 43 -11.67 -3.64 -7.77
CA LYS A 43 -12.74 -3.62 -8.79
C LYS A 43 -13.47 -4.94 -9.00
N GLY A 44 -13.52 -5.79 -7.98
CA GLY A 44 -14.12 -7.11 -8.09
C GLY A 44 -13.41 -8.06 -9.08
N LYS A 45 -12.19 -7.69 -9.54
CA LYS A 45 -11.40 -8.51 -10.45
C LYS A 45 -10.53 -9.51 -9.68
N ASN A 46 -10.38 -10.70 -10.24
CA ASN A 46 -9.47 -11.70 -9.69
C ASN A 46 -8.00 -11.25 -9.80
N PRO A 47 -7.13 -11.68 -8.90
CA PRO A 47 -5.69 -11.50 -9.05
C PRO A 47 -5.20 -12.06 -10.38
N TYR A 48 -4.27 -11.34 -11.05
CA TYR A 48 -3.70 -11.79 -12.32
C TYR A 48 -2.80 -13.02 -12.14
N PHE A 49 -2.00 -13.04 -11.10
CA PHE A 49 -1.18 -14.20 -10.73
C PHE A 49 -1.94 -15.09 -9.74
N PRO A 50 -1.79 -16.43 -9.84
CA PRO A 50 -2.46 -17.36 -8.93
C PRO A 50 -2.18 -17.02 -7.47
N LEU A 51 -3.23 -16.79 -6.70
CA LEU A 51 -3.18 -16.54 -5.27
C LEU A 51 -3.75 -17.74 -4.53
N SER A 52 -3.10 -18.13 -3.42
CA SER A 52 -3.56 -19.26 -2.59
C SER A 52 -4.95 -18.98 -2.01
N ASP A 53 -5.81 -19.98 -1.99
CA ASP A 53 -7.17 -19.89 -1.42
C ASP A 53 -7.18 -19.64 0.09
N LYS A 54 -6.03 -19.81 0.75
CA LYS A 54 -5.87 -19.52 2.18
C LYS A 54 -5.69 -18.03 2.47
N ILE A 55 -5.49 -17.20 1.44
CA ILE A 55 -5.25 -15.77 1.58
C ILE A 55 -6.58 -15.03 1.55
N HIS A 56 -6.83 -14.24 2.57
CA HIS A 56 -8.04 -13.43 2.69
C HIS A 56 -7.89 -12.11 1.93
N ILE A 57 -8.85 -11.80 1.06
CA ILE A 57 -8.86 -10.56 0.27
C ILE A 57 -9.92 -9.61 0.82
N VAL A 58 -9.51 -8.39 1.17
CA VAL A 58 -10.41 -7.30 1.54
C VAL A 58 -10.29 -6.18 0.50
N ASN A 59 -11.39 -5.83 -0.17
CA ASN A 59 -11.41 -4.76 -1.16
C ASN A 59 -12.12 -3.53 -0.60
N LEU A 60 -11.42 -2.40 -0.59
CA LEU A 60 -11.96 -1.14 -0.08
C LEU A 60 -12.75 -0.35 -1.12
N ASP A 61 -12.63 -0.69 -2.40
CA ASP A 61 -13.35 -0.08 -3.55
C ASP A 61 -13.32 1.46 -3.55
N LEU A 62 -12.11 2.02 -3.47
CA LEU A 62 -11.94 3.47 -3.41
C LEU A 62 -11.91 4.14 -4.78
N ASN A 63 -11.64 3.37 -5.85
CA ASN A 63 -11.65 3.82 -7.25
C ASN A 63 -10.83 5.09 -7.49
N PHE A 64 -9.55 5.09 -7.06
CA PHE A 64 -8.67 6.23 -7.26
C PHE A 64 -8.38 6.52 -8.73
N GLU A 65 -8.60 5.57 -9.63
CA GLU A 65 -8.41 5.77 -11.07
C GLU A 65 -9.35 6.82 -11.67
N GLU A 66 -10.53 7.03 -11.08
CA GLU A 66 -11.46 8.09 -11.50
C GLU A 66 -10.83 9.48 -11.46
N LEU A 67 -9.76 9.67 -10.67
CA LEU A 67 -9.04 10.93 -10.59
C LEU A 67 -8.36 11.33 -11.90
N TRP A 68 -8.07 10.38 -12.80
CA TRP A 68 -7.40 10.66 -14.06
C TRP A 68 -8.27 11.46 -15.03
N SER A 69 -9.58 11.35 -14.95
CA SER A 69 -10.54 12.05 -15.80
C SER A 69 -10.89 13.46 -15.31
N LEU A 70 -10.41 13.87 -14.13
CA LEU A 70 -10.80 15.13 -13.50
C LEU A 70 -9.83 16.27 -13.78
N GLY A 71 -10.38 17.48 -13.97
CA GLY A 71 -9.60 18.71 -14.02
C GLY A 71 -8.86 18.98 -12.71
N PHE A 72 -7.78 19.76 -12.77
CA PHE A 72 -6.77 19.91 -11.70
C PHE A 72 -7.35 20.25 -10.31
N LEU A 73 -8.17 21.30 -10.20
CA LEU A 73 -8.75 21.72 -8.91
C LEU A 73 -9.71 20.67 -8.34
N LYS A 74 -10.59 20.12 -9.18
CA LYS A 74 -11.53 19.07 -8.80
C LYS A 74 -10.80 17.80 -8.36
N LYS A 75 -9.72 17.47 -9.05
CA LYS A 75 -8.84 16.33 -8.72
C LYS A 75 -8.27 16.44 -7.32
N ILE A 76 -7.75 17.60 -6.92
CA ILE A 76 -7.21 17.82 -5.57
C ILE A 76 -8.28 17.60 -4.51
N PHE A 77 -9.45 18.20 -4.70
CA PHE A 77 -10.55 18.11 -3.72
C PHE A 77 -11.03 16.66 -3.56
N VAL A 78 -11.28 15.97 -4.69
CA VAL A 78 -11.72 14.58 -4.69
C VAL A 78 -10.64 13.66 -4.11
N TYR A 79 -9.35 13.92 -4.40
CA TYR A 79 -8.24 13.17 -3.82
C TYR A 79 -8.22 13.28 -2.29
N LEU A 80 -8.32 14.49 -1.74
CA LEU A 80 -8.32 14.69 -0.29
C LEU A 80 -9.53 14.01 0.39
N LYS A 81 -10.71 14.06 -0.26
CA LYS A 81 -11.89 13.35 0.22
C LYS A 81 -11.66 11.83 0.22
N LYS A 82 -11.15 11.27 -0.90
CA LYS A 82 -10.84 9.84 -1.00
C LYS A 82 -9.77 9.41 0.00
N GLN A 83 -8.76 10.22 0.27
CA GLN A 83 -7.75 9.94 1.29
C GLN A 83 -8.34 9.82 2.71
N ARG A 84 -9.30 10.68 3.06
CA ARG A 84 -9.99 10.58 4.35
C ARG A 84 -10.81 9.29 4.46
N ILE A 85 -11.55 8.95 3.39
CA ILE A 85 -12.34 7.71 3.31
C ILE A 85 -11.39 6.49 3.40
N TYR A 86 -10.26 6.52 2.68
CA TYR A 86 -9.26 5.47 2.71
C TYR A 86 -8.73 5.25 4.13
N LYS A 87 -8.29 6.33 4.79
CA LYS A 87 -7.81 6.24 6.18
C LYS A 87 -8.85 5.61 7.12
N LYS A 88 -10.12 6.00 6.98
CA LYS A 88 -11.22 5.46 7.79
C LYS A 88 -11.41 3.96 7.52
N LYS A 89 -11.63 3.56 6.25
CA LYS A 89 -11.85 2.17 5.87
C LYS A 89 -10.66 1.27 6.21
N LEU A 90 -9.42 1.73 5.95
CA LEU A 90 -8.22 0.97 6.29
C LEU A 90 -8.09 0.80 7.81
N LYS A 91 -8.36 1.86 8.58
CA LYS A 91 -8.37 1.77 10.04
C LYS A 91 -9.37 0.72 10.52
N GLU A 92 -10.61 0.77 10.04
CA GLU A 92 -11.67 -0.19 10.39
C GLU A 92 -11.24 -1.63 10.08
N ALA A 93 -10.75 -1.89 8.87
CA ALA A 93 -10.26 -3.21 8.47
C ALA A 93 -9.11 -3.71 9.35
N LEU A 94 -8.12 -2.87 9.68
CA LEU A 94 -6.99 -3.26 10.52
C LEU A 94 -7.42 -3.53 11.97
N TYR A 95 -8.37 -2.77 12.51
CA TYR A 95 -8.90 -3.02 13.85
C TYR A 95 -9.75 -4.30 13.93
N GLU A 96 -10.42 -4.68 12.84
CA GLU A 96 -11.18 -5.92 12.72
C GLU A 96 -10.23 -7.12 12.59
N ILE A 97 -9.27 -7.04 11.66
CA ILE A 97 -8.32 -8.13 11.38
C ILE A 97 -7.35 -8.36 12.55
N ARG A 98 -6.92 -7.29 13.23
CA ARG A 98 -5.93 -7.32 14.33
C ARG A 98 -4.64 -8.04 13.92
N PRO A 99 -3.91 -7.53 12.92
CA PRO A 99 -2.68 -8.16 12.47
C PRO A 99 -1.53 -7.98 13.46
N ASP A 100 -0.57 -8.89 13.43
CA ASP A 100 0.73 -8.72 14.10
C ASP A 100 1.63 -7.78 13.29
N ILE A 101 1.57 -7.91 11.95
CA ILE A 101 2.37 -7.11 11.02
C ILE A 101 1.48 -6.56 9.92
N THR A 102 1.61 -5.27 9.65
CA THR A 102 1.02 -4.61 8.47
C THR A 102 2.12 -4.17 7.52
N VAL A 103 2.12 -4.74 6.32
CA VAL A 103 3.06 -4.42 5.23
C VAL A 103 2.40 -3.47 4.25
N SER A 104 3.02 -2.30 4.05
CA SER A 104 2.59 -1.30 3.07
C SER A 104 3.52 -1.32 1.86
N THR A 105 2.97 -1.33 0.65
CA THR A 105 3.75 -1.14 -0.59
C THR A 105 4.12 0.34 -0.83
N LEU A 106 4.01 1.17 0.20
CA LEU A 106 4.37 2.60 0.22
C LEU A 106 3.66 3.39 -0.90
N ARG A 107 2.39 3.11 -1.13
CA ARG A 107 1.56 3.86 -2.06
C ARG A 107 0.82 4.99 -1.34
N ARG A 108 -0.50 5.09 -1.50
CA ARG A 108 -1.30 6.20 -0.94
C ARG A 108 -1.44 6.16 0.57
N GLU A 109 -1.34 4.98 1.17
CA GLU A 109 -1.42 4.74 2.62
C GLU A 109 -0.22 5.30 3.40
N ILE A 110 0.91 5.56 2.74
CA ILE A 110 2.12 6.12 3.36
C ILE A 110 1.84 7.39 4.17
N ASN A 111 0.87 8.20 3.71
CA ASN A 111 0.53 9.46 4.35
C ASN A 111 -0.10 9.32 5.74
N PHE A 112 -0.60 8.13 6.09
CA PHE A 112 -1.35 7.96 7.34
C PHE A 112 -1.21 6.59 8.00
N ILE A 113 -0.58 5.60 7.35
CA ILE A 113 -0.50 4.23 7.88
C ILE A 113 0.09 4.18 9.30
N THR A 114 1.10 5.01 9.58
CA THR A 114 1.74 5.09 10.88
C THR A 114 0.87 5.73 11.97
N SER A 115 -0.12 6.53 11.55
CA SER A 115 -1.08 7.12 12.50
C SER A 115 -2.16 6.15 12.95
N ILE A 116 -2.25 4.95 12.37
CA ILE A 116 -3.19 3.90 12.76
C ILE A 116 -2.55 3.05 13.85
N LYS A 117 -3.00 3.21 15.09
CA LYS A 117 -2.48 2.53 16.28
C LYS A 117 -3.32 1.28 16.58
N ASP A 118 -3.28 0.30 15.68
CA ASP A 118 -3.98 -0.99 15.76
C ASP A 118 -3.17 -2.09 16.49
N GLY A 119 -1.99 -1.73 17.03
CA GLY A 119 -1.09 -2.66 17.71
C GLY A 119 -0.13 -3.39 16.77
N SER A 120 -0.36 -3.41 15.47
CA SER A 120 0.52 -4.10 14.53
C SER A 120 1.83 -3.36 14.27
N ARG A 121 2.90 -4.11 14.03
CA ARG A 121 4.17 -3.57 13.54
C ARG A 121 4.01 -3.13 12.08
N LYS A 122 4.32 -1.87 11.77
CA LYS A 122 4.25 -1.34 10.40
C LYS A 122 5.56 -1.57 9.67
N VAL A 123 5.49 -2.15 8.47
CA VAL A 123 6.63 -2.43 7.59
C VAL A 123 6.35 -1.81 6.23
N GLY A 124 7.31 -1.04 5.71
CA GLY A 124 7.24 -0.49 4.36
C GLY A 124 8.07 -1.34 3.39
N GLU A 125 7.49 -1.73 2.26
CA GLU A 125 8.18 -2.39 1.16
C GLU A 125 8.25 -1.48 -0.06
N MET A 126 9.46 -1.15 -0.50
CA MET A 126 9.69 -0.34 -1.69
C MET A 126 10.07 -1.24 -2.87
N HIS A 127 9.22 -1.21 -3.90
CA HIS A 127 9.39 -1.99 -5.12
C HIS A 127 9.78 -1.12 -6.33
N VAL A 128 10.50 -0.02 -6.11
CA VAL A 128 10.92 0.91 -7.17
C VAL A 128 12.42 0.85 -7.36
N ASN A 129 12.86 0.77 -8.61
CA ASN A 129 14.27 0.86 -8.94
C ASN A 129 14.81 2.27 -8.56
N ARG A 130 15.94 2.31 -7.84
CA ARG A 130 16.61 3.54 -7.38
C ARG A 130 16.94 4.52 -8.53
N ALA A 131 17.21 4.01 -9.72
CA ALA A 131 17.47 4.83 -10.91
C ALA A 131 16.22 5.60 -11.37
N ASN A 132 15.03 4.99 -11.30
CA ASN A 132 13.78 5.67 -11.64
C ASN A 132 13.36 6.70 -10.58
N TYR A 133 13.84 6.56 -9.36
CA TYR A 133 13.59 7.52 -8.29
C TYR A 133 14.30 8.85 -8.53
N ARG A 134 15.51 8.85 -9.09
CA ARG A 134 16.28 10.06 -9.46
C ARG A 134 15.62 10.88 -10.58
N ASN A 135 14.96 10.22 -11.54
CA ASN A 135 14.27 10.90 -12.65
C ASN A 135 12.94 11.55 -12.23
N PHE A 136 12.33 11.09 -11.14
CA PHE A 136 11.16 11.72 -10.54
C PHE A 136 11.53 13.08 -9.89
N GLU A 137 12.79 13.34 -9.67
CA GLU A 137 13.32 14.54 -9.02
C GLU A 137 13.26 15.82 -9.88
N ALA A 138 13.00 15.75 -11.18
CA ALA A 138 13.17 16.87 -12.10
C ALA A 138 11.95 17.79 -12.29
N ASN A 139 10.76 17.50 -11.76
CA ASN A 139 9.54 18.28 -12.06
C ASN A 139 9.02 19.12 -10.89
N ALA A 140 8.59 20.36 -11.17
CA ALA A 140 8.13 21.37 -10.20
C ALA A 140 6.93 20.94 -9.31
N LEU A 141 6.10 20.00 -9.75
CA LEU A 141 5.07 19.33 -8.94
C LEU A 141 5.69 18.52 -7.81
N LYS A 142 6.95 18.14 -7.94
CA LYS A 142 7.75 17.43 -6.96
C LYS A 142 7.91 18.23 -5.66
N LYS A 143 8.16 19.52 -5.70
CA LYS A 143 8.38 20.33 -4.46
C LYS A 143 7.14 20.34 -3.54
N ILE A 144 5.93 20.28 -4.13
CA ILE A 144 4.70 20.22 -3.34
C ILE A 144 4.47 18.79 -2.84
N PHE A 145 4.73 17.79 -3.68
CA PHE A 145 4.63 16.38 -3.33
C PHE A 145 5.71 15.97 -2.32
N GLU A 146 6.94 16.48 -2.45
CA GLU A 146 8.04 16.25 -1.50
C GLU A 146 7.78 16.87 -0.12
N ARG A 147 7.21 18.06 -0.03
CA ARG A 147 6.84 18.62 1.27
C ARG A 147 5.83 17.76 2.03
N ILE A 148 4.90 17.12 1.31
CA ILE A 148 3.92 16.22 1.92
C ILE A 148 4.57 14.85 2.17
N TRP A 149 5.38 14.38 1.23
CA TRP A 149 6.00 13.04 1.26
C TRP A 149 7.20 12.97 2.21
N MET A 150 8.08 13.97 2.23
CA MET A 150 9.20 14.07 3.16
C MET A 150 8.73 14.22 4.62
N LYS A 151 7.63 14.92 4.88
CA LYS A 151 7.02 14.92 6.23
C LYS A 151 6.55 13.53 6.64
N SER A 152 5.99 12.76 5.72
CA SER A 152 5.57 11.38 6.00
C SER A 152 6.77 10.45 6.18
N PHE A 153 7.83 10.60 5.39
CA PHE A 153 9.06 9.81 5.51
C PHE A 153 9.81 10.09 6.82
N HIS A 154 9.93 11.36 7.20
CA HIS A 154 10.55 11.76 8.46
C HIS A 154 9.72 11.30 9.69
N HIS A 155 8.41 11.16 9.53
CA HIS A 155 7.54 10.57 10.53
C HIS A 155 7.74 9.05 10.64
N LEU A 156 7.99 8.36 9.51
CA LEU A 156 8.31 6.93 9.45
C LEU A 156 9.64 6.61 10.16
N GLU A 157 10.68 7.44 9.98
CA GLU A 157 11.96 7.29 10.69
C GLU A 157 11.83 7.48 12.19
N LYS A 158 11.07 8.48 12.64
CA LYS A 158 10.85 8.73 14.07
C LYS A 158 10.06 7.62 14.78
N GLU A 159 9.19 6.90 14.08
CA GLU A 159 8.35 5.84 14.64
C GLU A 159 9.02 4.44 14.61
N LYS A 160 10.36 4.34 14.38
CA LYS A 160 11.11 3.06 14.33
C LYS A 160 10.51 2.02 13.38
N ILE A 161 10.09 2.42 12.19
CA ILE A 161 9.60 1.49 11.18
C ILE A 161 10.82 0.85 10.50
N SER A 162 10.93 -0.48 10.59
CA SER A 162 11.91 -1.25 9.82
C SER A 162 11.64 -1.12 8.33
N LEU A 163 12.40 -0.28 7.64
CA LEU A 163 12.44 -0.22 6.18
C LEU A 163 13.26 -1.41 5.67
N ASN A 164 12.61 -2.49 5.29
CA ASN A 164 13.26 -3.54 4.52
C ASN A 164 13.32 -3.11 3.06
N LEU A 165 14.46 -2.52 2.69
CA LEU A 165 14.79 -2.21 1.30
C LEU A 165 15.24 -3.50 0.60
N PHE A 166 14.33 -4.22 -0.02
CA PHE A 166 14.69 -5.28 -0.96
C PHE A 166 15.13 -4.65 -2.28
N PHE A 167 16.43 -4.59 -2.51
CA PHE A 167 16.99 -4.29 -3.82
C PHE A 167 17.00 -5.60 -4.62
N SER A 168 16.16 -5.70 -5.65
CA SER A 168 16.38 -6.64 -6.73
C SER A 168 17.58 -6.15 -7.56
N LYS A 169 18.64 -6.96 -7.61
CA LYS A 169 19.74 -6.82 -8.57
C LYS A 169 19.26 -7.17 -9.97
#